data_c0b67ccfffdc946592a3bc28eeb56fb4
#
_entry.id   c0b67ccfffdc946592a3bc28eeb56fb4
#
_cell.length_a   1.000
_cell.length_b   1.000
_cell.length_c   1.000
_cell.angle_alpha   90.00
_cell.angle_beta   90.00
_cell.angle_gamma   90.00
#
_symmetry.space_group_name_H-M   'P 1'
#
loop_
_entity.id
_entity.type
_entity.pdbx_description
1 polymer ?
#
loop_
_entity_poly.entity_id
_entity_poly.type
_entity_poly.pdbx_seq_one_letter_code
_entity_poly.pdbx_strand_id
1 'polypeptide(L)'
;MRFSYSNISTFSQCPYRWYLQYRERLKTLPECNADNPLWLGLGLHKGIECGTAAGIAEYKSHFNIITDEHINWITQLEYQIPRVIELLPEGGEHELEIKTDEFVGYIDYVCGDTLYDFKFSNNVDNYLKSPQLSIYKHYLELVRPDVKINHLKYVFVPKIQIRQKFKAKPPETIVEFRKRLQEHLDASEIKIVEVDYDSATISQFEECCQLLKVINEFPKNPTRLCNWCPYQKYCESNVEIVWMIVKNDQ
;
A
#
# COMPACT_ATOMS: atom_id res chain seq x y z
N MET A 1 -7.80 16.68 -15.10
CA MET A 1 -7.71 15.34 -14.49
C MET A 1 -6.56 15.39 -13.51
N ARG A 2 -6.75 14.91 -12.27
CA ARG A 2 -5.65 14.81 -11.30
C ARG A 2 -5.08 13.41 -11.32
N PHE A 3 -3.78 13.32 -11.20
CA PHE A 3 -3.04 12.08 -11.15
C PHE A 3 -2.49 11.84 -9.75
N SER A 4 -2.31 10.59 -9.35
CA SER A 4 -1.57 10.21 -8.15
C SER A 4 -0.39 9.32 -8.54
N TYR A 5 0.55 9.13 -7.62
CA TYR A 5 1.64 8.18 -7.84
C TYR A 5 1.13 6.78 -8.20
N SER A 6 0.14 6.26 -7.47
CA SER A 6 -0.42 4.93 -7.73
C SER A 6 -1.13 4.83 -9.09
N ASN A 7 -1.78 5.93 -9.52
CA ASN A 7 -2.42 6.02 -10.84
C ASN A 7 -1.37 5.88 -11.96
N ILE A 8 -0.31 6.68 -11.92
CA ILE A 8 0.76 6.65 -12.93
C ILE A 8 1.56 5.35 -12.86
N SER A 9 1.86 4.84 -11.67
CA SER A 9 2.54 3.55 -11.50
C SER A 9 1.74 2.40 -12.14
N THR A 10 0.41 2.39 -11.99
CA THR A 10 -0.46 1.41 -12.65
C THR A 10 -0.37 1.52 -14.18
N PHE A 11 -0.38 2.74 -14.72
CA PHE A 11 -0.23 2.98 -16.15
C PHE A 11 1.12 2.48 -16.68
N SER A 12 2.21 2.81 -16.00
CA SER A 12 3.56 2.39 -16.36
C SER A 12 3.72 0.86 -16.34
N GLN A 13 3.04 0.18 -15.40
CA GLN A 13 3.04 -1.28 -15.35
C GLN A 13 2.24 -1.92 -16.47
N CYS A 14 1.01 -1.42 -16.73
CA CYS A 14 0.15 -1.92 -17.78
C CYS A 14 -0.91 -0.87 -18.15
N PRO A 15 -0.81 -0.23 -19.33
CA PRO A 15 -1.79 0.74 -19.80
C PRO A 15 -3.23 0.20 -19.82
N TYR A 16 -3.41 -1.07 -20.23
CA TYR A 16 -4.72 -1.69 -20.27
C TYR A 16 -5.33 -1.88 -18.86
N ARG A 17 -4.52 -2.28 -17.86
CA ARG A 17 -4.97 -2.34 -16.46
C ARG A 17 -5.42 -0.97 -15.98
N TRP A 18 -4.64 0.07 -16.29
CA TRP A 18 -4.97 1.45 -15.96
C TRP A 18 -6.31 1.87 -16.58
N TYR A 19 -6.50 1.56 -17.89
CA TYR A 19 -7.74 1.84 -18.61
C TYR A 19 -8.94 1.21 -17.91
N LEU A 20 -8.88 -0.08 -17.59
CA LEU A 20 -9.97 -0.78 -16.90
C LEU A 20 -10.27 -0.16 -15.53
N GLN A 21 -9.22 0.16 -14.75
CA GLN A 21 -9.37 0.61 -13.37
C GLN A 21 -9.81 2.07 -13.26
N TYR A 22 -9.24 2.97 -14.06
CA TYR A 22 -9.40 4.42 -13.86
C TYR A 22 -10.28 5.08 -14.92
N ARG A 23 -10.31 4.59 -16.15
CA ARG A 23 -11.15 5.15 -17.21
C ARG A 23 -12.51 4.45 -17.29
N GLU A 24 -12.53 3.13 -17.34
CA GLU A 24 -13.77 2.32 -17.30
C GLU A 24 -14.31 2.18 -15.87
N ARG A 25 -13.51 2.44 -14.85
CA ARG A 25 -13.88 2.33 -13.44
C ARG A 25 -14.45 0.96 -13.06
N LEU A 26 -13.89 -0.09 -13.63
CA LEU A 26 -14.30 -1.45 -13.32
C LEU A 26 -13.86 -1.82 -11.93
N LYS A 27 -14.79 -2.28 -11.11
CA LYS A 27 -14.50 -2.84 -9.80
C LYS A 27 -14.36 -4.35 -9.89
N THR A 28 -13.34 -4.86 -9.27
CA THR A 28 -13.20 -6.31 -9.04
C THR A 28 -13.95 -6.69 -7.77
N LEU A 29 -14.36 -7.96 -7.68
CA LEU A 29 -14.91 -8.47 -6.43
C LEU A 29 -13.85 -8.32 -5.32
N PRO A 30 -14.24 -7.85 -4.13
CA PRO A 30 -13.32 -7.74 -3.01
C PRO A 30 -12.78 -9.12 -2.64
N GLU A 31 -11.47 -9.22 -2.51
CA GLU A 31 -10.83 -10.42 -1.96
C GLU A 31 -11.03 -10.44 -0.45
N CYS A 32 -11.71 -11.47 0.05
CA CYS A 32 -12.00 -11.64 1.48
C CYS A 32 -10.89 -12.38 2.25
N ASN A 33 -9.68 -12.47 1.68
CA ASN A 33 -8.56 -13.14 2.34
C ASN A 33 -8.03 -12.31 3.50
N ALA A 34 -7.80 -12.96 4.64
CA ALA A 34 -7.28 -12.30 5.85
C ALA A 34 -5.90 -11.64 5.64
N ASP A 35 -5.09 -12.19 4.73
CA ASP A 35 -3.75 -11.69 4.39
C ASP A 35 -3.75 -10.64 3.27
N ASN A 36 -4.93 -10.12 2.89
CA ASN A 36 -5.04 -9.12 1.83
C ASN A 36 -4.13 -7.91 2.13
N PRO A 37 -3.13 -7.63 1.27
CA PRO A 37 -2.14 -6.58 1.53
C PRO A 37 -2.74 -5.18 1.65
N LEU A 38 -3.83 -4.92 0.92
CA LEU A 38 -4.49 -3.61 0.94
C LEU A 38 -5.13 -3.35 2.31
N TRP A 39 -5.93 -4.31 2.81
CA TRP A 39 -6.65 -4.16 4.09
C TRP A 39 -5.70 -4.13 5.28
N LEU A 40 -4.64 -4.94 5.23
CA LEU A 40 -3.57 -4.92 6.23
C LEU A 40 -2.80 -3.60 6.21
N GLY A 41 -2.53 -3.05 5.02
CA GLY A 41 -1.90 -1.75 4.87
C GLY A 41 -2.75 -0.63 5.46
N LEU A 42 -4.04 -0.56 5.09
CA LEU A 42 -4.98 0.43 5.62
C LEU A 42 -5.09 0.35 7.15
N GLY A 43 -5.19 -0.87 7.70
CA GLY A 43 -5.21 -1.07 9.14
C GLY A 43 -3.94 -0.58 9.84
N LEU A 44 -2.76 -0.83 9.25
CA LEU A 44 -1.49 -0.34 9.79
C LEU A 44 -1.43 1.19 9.78
N HIS A 45 -1.68 1.83 8.62
CA HIS A 45 -1.62 3.28 8.46
C HIS A 45 -2.61 3.97 9.41
N LYS A 46 -3.88 3.49 9.44
CA LYS A 46 -4.89 4.03 10.34
C LYS A 46 -4.54 3.85 11.82
N GLY A 47 -3.86 2.75 12.14
CA GLY A 47 -3.39 2.48 13.48
C GLY A 47 -2.24 3.40 13.91
N ILE A 48 -1.32 3.70 13.00
CA ILE A 48 -0.22 4.64 13.29
C ILE A 48 -0.76 6.08 13.44
N GLU A 49 -1.71 6.48 12.61
CA GLU A 49 -2.34 7.80 12.65
C GLU A 49 -3.23 8.01 13.89
N CYS A 50 -4.12 7.06 14.17
CA CYS A 50 -5.24 7.23 15.13
C CYS A 50 -5.21 6.27 16.33
N GLY A 51 -4.15 5.49 16.47
CA GLY A 51 -3.98 4.50 17.53
C GLY A 51 -4.44 3.09 17.14
N THR A 52 -3.91 2.10 17.85
CA THR A 52 -4.06 0.66 17.55
C THR A 52 -5.50 0.23 17.37
N ALA A 53 -6.41 0.70 18.25
CA ALA A 53 -7.83 0.34 18.17
C ALA A 53 -8.49 0.79 16.86
N ALA A 54 -8.13 1.98 16.36
CA ALA A 54 -8.62 2.50 15.08
C ALA A 54 -8.10 1.66 13.90
N GLY A 55 -6.83 1.27 13.92
CA GLY A 55 -6.25 0.40 12.89
C GLY A 55 -6.89 -0.98 12.82
N ILE A 56 -7.19 -1.58 13.98
CA ILE A 56 -7.89 -2.87 14.05
C ILE A 56 -9.33 -2.73 13.54
N ALA A 57 -10.03 -1.65 13.92
CA ALA A 57 -11.37 -1.39 13.44
C ALA A 57 -11.41 -1.22 11.92
N GLU A 58 -10.46 -0.47 11.36
CA GLU A 58 -10.29 -0.30 9.90
C GLU A 58 -10.10 -1.66 9.22
N TYR A 59 -9.12 -2.47 9.65
CA TYR A 59 -8.89 -3.79 9.07
C TYR A 59 -10.15 -4.67 9.13
N LYS A 60 -10.84 -4.73 10.29
CA LYS A 60 -12.03 -5.56 10.48
C LYS A 60 -13.21 -5.11 9.63
N SER A 61 -13.32 -3.83 9.29
CA SER A 61 -14.44 -3.27 8.53
C SER A 61 -14.59 -3.85 7.12
N HIS A 62 -13.52 -4.45 6.59
CA HIS A 62 -13.50 -5.06 5.27
C HIS A 62 -14.02 -6.51 5.21
N PHE A 63 -14.38 -7.09 6.35
CA PHE A 63 -14.77 -8.50 6.45
C PHE A 63 -16.12 -8.66 7.16
N ASN A 64 -16.98 -9.49 6.57
CA ASN A 64 -18.25 -9.84 7.20
C ASN A 64 -18.10 -10.93 8.28
N ILE A 65 -17.03 -11.73 8.19
CA ILE A 65 -16.75 -12.85 9.13
C ILE A 65 -15.28 -12.76 9.51
N ILE A 66 -15.04 -12.79 10.81
CA ILE A 66 -13.67 -12.83 11.38
C ILE A 66 -13.35 -14.27 11.78
N THR A 67 -12.31 -14.82 11.18
CA THR A 67 -11.79 -16.16 11.47
C THR A 67 -10.52 -16.09 12.31
N ASP A 68 -9.99 -17.26 12.76
CA ASP A 68 -8.71 -17.32 13.49
C ASP A 68 -7.54 -16.73 12.66
N GLU A 69 -7.59 -16.83 11.34
CA GLU A 69 -6.57 -16.23 10.48
C GLU A 69 -6.61 -14.70 10.56
N HIS A 70 -7.79 -14.09 10.55
CA HIS A 70 -7.93 -12.65 10.78
C HIS A 70 -7.43 -12.24 12.16
N ILE A 71 -7.74 -13.04 13.21
CA ILE A 71 -7.26 -12.76 14.57
C ILE A 71 -5.74 -12.80 14.64
N ASN A 72 -5.07 -13.69 13.91
CA ASN A 72 -3.62 -13.73 13.85
C ASN A 72 -3.02 -12.46 13.20
N TRP A 73 -3.68 -11.88 12.20
CA TRP A 73 -3.27 -10.60 11.60
C TRP A 73 -3.57 -9.42 12.52
N ILE A 74 -4.72 -9.46 13.21
CA ILE A 74 -5.06 -8.46 14.25
C ILE A 74 -3.99 -8.45 15.35
N THR A 75 -3.55 -9.62 15.83
CA THR A 75 -2.45 -9.74 16.80
C THR A 75 -1.16 -9.10 16.30
N GLN A 76 -0.84 -9.25 15.01
CA GLN A 76 0.33 -8.59 14.43
C GLN A 76 0.17 -7.06 14.40
N LEU A 77 -1.01 -6.56 14.02
CA LEU A 77 -1.29 -5.11 14.03
C LEU A 77 -1.21 -4.55 15.46
N GLU A 78 -1.83 -5.24 16.44
CA GLU A 78 -1.77 -4.88 17.86
C GLU A 78 -0.33 -4.75 18.38
N TYR A 79 0.54 -5.65 17.93
CA TYR A 79 1.93 -5.66 18.36
C TYR A 79 2.79 -4.64 17.62
N GLN A 80 2.60 -4.49 16.31
CA GLN A 80 3.49 -3.66 15.48
C GLN A 80 3.17 -2.17 15.53
N ILE A 81 1.89 -1.78 15.61
CA ILE A 81 1.49 -0.38 15.58
C ILE A 81 2.14 0.45 16.70
N PRO A 82 2.08 0.06 17.98
CA PRO A 82 2.74 0.81 19.04
C PRO A 82 4.25 0.96 18.82
N ARG A 83 4.89 -0.10 18.34
CA ARG A 83 6.35 -0.09 18.06
C ARG A 83 6.73 0.89 16.96
N VAL A 84 5.89 1.03 15.93
CA VAL A 84 6.11 2.05 14.88
C VAL A 84 5.95 3.45 15.49
N ILE A 85 4.88 3.67 16.26
CA ILE A 85 4.62 4.98 16.89
C ILE A 85 5.81 5.40 17.78
N GLU A 86 6.37 4.49 18.58
CA GLU A 86 7.52 4.75 19.44
C GLU A 86 8.81 5.10 18.67
N LEU A 87 8.93 4.63 17.42
CA LEU A 87 10.09 4.92 16.56
C LEU A 87 9.99 6.26 15.82
N LEU A 88 8.79 6.83 15.72
CA LEU A 88 8.58 8.07 15.01
C LEU A 88 8.88 9.28 15.91
N PRO A 89 9.48 10.36 15.38
CA PRO A 89 9.61 11.61 16.10
C PRO A 89 8.23 12.21 16.38
N GLU A 90 8.07 12.87 17.52
CA GLU A 90 6.82 13.53 17.90
C GLU A 90 6.58 14.83 17.13
N GLY A 91 5.32 15.22 17.01
CA GLY A 91 4.92 16.54 16.51
C GLY A 91 4.83 16.66 14.98
N GLY A 92 4.88 15.54 14.26
CA GLY A 92 4.67 15.53 12.80
C GLY A 92 3.19 15.53 12.38
N GLU A 93 2.97 15.66 11.08
CA GLU A 93 1.65 15.64 10.43
C GLU A 93 1.44 14.27 9.77
N HIS A 94 0.32 13.60 10.10
CA HIS A 94 -0.10 12.35 9.46
C HIS A 94 -1.02 12.62 8.27
N GLU A 95 -1.02 11.69 7.29
CA GLU A 95 -1.91 11.70 6.12
C GLU A 95 -1.97 13.07 5.44
N LEU A 96 -0.79 13.72 5.30
CA LEU A 96 -0.70 15.05 4.74
C LEU A 96 -1.12 15.06 3.27
N GLU A 97 -2.25 15.72 2.95
CA GLU A 97 -2.72 15.87 1.57
C GLU A 97 -1.83 16.86 0.80
N ILE A 98 -1.33 16.39 -0.34
CA ILE A 98 -0.72 17.23 -1.38
C ILE A 98 -1.71 17.36 -2.52
N LYS A 99 -2.07 18.58 -2.91
CA LYS A 99 -3.05 18.80 -3.95
C LYS A 99 -2.69 19.98 -4.83
N THR A 100 -2.55 19.71 -6.12
CA THR A 100 -2.40 20.71 -7.18
C THR A 100 -3.55 20.57 -8.19
N ASP A 101 -3.51 21.33 -9.28
CA ASP A 101 -4.48 21.16 -10.37
C ASP A 101 -4.32 19.81 -11.08
N GLU A 102 -3.10 19.24 -11.08
CA GLU A 102 -2.76 18.02 -11.81
C GLU A 102 -2.39 16.85 -10.93
N PHE A 103 -2.00 17.06 -9.68
CA PHE A 103 -1.52 16.02 -8.76
C PHE A 103 -2.36 15.95 -7.49
N VAL A 104 -2.54 14.73 -6.97
CA VAL A 104 -3.05 14.46 -5.62
C VAL A 104 -2.25 13.31 -5.01
N GLY A 105 -1.85 13.48 -3.76
CA GLY A 105 -1.15 12.45 -2.99
C GLY A 105 -1.38 12.65 -1.50
N TYR A 106 -1.10 11.61 -0.74
CA TYR A 106 -1.13 11.62 0.70
C TYR A 106 0.19 11.08 1.21
N ILE A 107 0.84 11.84 2.08
CA ILE A 107 2.08 11.43 2.72
C ILE A 107 1.72 10.86 4.08
N ASP A 108 2.19 9.66 4.37
CA ASP A 108 1.83 8.95 5.60
C ASP A 108 2.23 9.74 6.86
N TYR A 109 3.46 10.30 6.86
CA TYR A 109 3.94 11.11 7.97
C TYR A 109 5.06 12.07 7.56
N VAL A 110 4.98 13.32 8.03
CA VAL A 110 6.03 14.34 7.87
C VAL A 110 6.38 14.91 9.23
N CYS A 111 7.65 14.92 9.57
CA CYS A 111 8.14 15.55 10.78
C CYS A 111 9.44 16.30 10.53
N GLY A 112 9.46 17.60 10.81
CA GLY A 112 10.59 18.47 10.51
C GLY A 112 10.90 18.47 9.01
N ASP A 113 12.10 18.04 8.66
CA ASP A 113 12.60 17.94 7.29
C ASP A 113 12.60 16.50 6.74
N THR A 114 11.88 15.60 7.38
CA THR A 114 11.84 14.18 7.03
C THR A 114 10.43 13.74 6.62
N LEU A 115 10.35 13.06 5.48
CA LEU A 115 9.16 12.42 4.94
C LEU A 115 9.25 10.91 5.17
N TYR A 116 8.19 10.33 5.73
CA TYR A 116 8.08 8.89 6.00
C TYR A 116 6.93 8.28 5.21
N ASP A 117 7.13 7.04 4.76
CA ASP A 117 6.10 6.21 4.13
C ASP A 117 6.16 4.80 4.76
N PHE A 118 5.02 4.31 5.23
CA PHE A 118 4.94 3.05 5.95
C PHE A 118 4.65 1.88 5.01
N LYS A 119 5.39 0.81 5.15
CA LYS A 119 5.22 -0.40 4.34
C LYS A 119 5.08 -1.63 5.22
N PHE A 120 3.90 -2.24 5.24
CA PHE A 120 3.71 -3.55 5.87
C PHE A 120 4.23 -4.62 4.92
N SER A 121 5.55 -4.84 4.91
CA SER A 121 6.21 -5.68 3.90
C SER A 121 7.58 -6.18 4.35
N ASN A 122 7.90 -7.43 4.00
CA ASN A 122 9.25 -7.99 4.17
C ASN A 122 10.16 -7.71 2.96
N ASN A 123 9.61 -7.22 1.86
CA ASN A 123 10.36 -7.00 0.62
C ASN A 123 10.79 -5.53 0.52
N VAL A 124 11.97 -5.23 1.06
CA VAL A 124 12.57 -3.89 1.07
C VAL A 124 12.97 -3.46 -0.35
N ASP A 125 13.63 -4.36 -1.11
CA ASP A 125 14.26 -4.04 -2.40
C ASP A 125 13.27 -3.51 -3.45
N ASN A 126 12.00 -3.94 -3.38
CA ASN A 126 10.96 -3.46 -4.30
C ASN A 126 10.66 -1.97 -4.15
N TYR A 127 10.97 -1.38 -3.00
CA TYR A 127 10.66 0.01 -2.69
C TYR A 127 11.85 0.95 -2.83
N LEU A 128 13.10 0.45 -2.72
CA LEU A 128 14.30 1.29 -2.78
C LEU A 128 14.44 2.04 -4.11
N LYS A 129 13.89 1.49 -5.20
CA LYS A 129 13.88 2.10 -6.52
C LYS A 129 12.54 2.76 -6.87
N SER A 130 11.63 2.85 -5.91
CA SER A 130 10.32 3.48 -6.13
C SER A 130 10.47 4.99 -6.18
N PRO A 131 9.92 5.68 -7.20
CA PRO A 131 9.97 7.14 -7.27
C PRO A 131 8.98 7.83 -6.33
N GLN A 132 8.20 7.08 -5.54
CA GLN A 132 7.10 7.60 -4.72
C GLN A 132 7.52 8.75 -3.82
N LEU A 133 8.59 8.56 -3.03
CA LEU A 133 9.04 9.58 -2.07
C LEU A 133 9.62 10.81 -2.76
N SER A 134 10.32 10.65 -3.88
CA SER A 134 10.83 11.76 -4.67
C SER A 134 9.67 12.61 -5.25
N ILE A 135 8.63 11.97 -5.76
CA ILE A 135 7.43 12.62 -6.27
C ILE A 135 6.71 13.37 -5.13
N TYR A 136 6.54 12.73 -3.98
CA TYR A 136 5.88 13.37 -2.83
C TYR A 136 6.67 14.58 -2.32
N LYS A 137 7.99 14.48 -2.17
CA LYS A 137 8.85 15.62 -1.80
C LYS A 137 8.68 16.77 -2.79
N HIS A 138 8.79 16.48 -4.10
CA HIS A 138 8.68 17.50 -5.15
C HIS A 138 7.36 18.27 -5.04
N TYR A 139 6.24 17.57 -5.01
CA TYR A 139 4.93 18.22 -4.96
C TYR A 139 4.60 18.85 -3.60
N LEU A 140 5.14 18.31 -2.50
CA LEU A 140 5.00 18.95 -1.19
C LEU A 140 5.71 20.30 -1.16
N GLU A 141 6.97 20.38 -1.60
CA GLU A 141 7.74 21.61 -1.64
C GLU A 141 7.17 22.63 -2.65
N LEU A 142 6.44 22.16 -3.68
CA LEU A 142 5.72 23.02 -4.62
C LEU A 142 4.50 23.68 -3.98
N VAL A 143 3.70 22.94 -3.20
CA VAL A 143 2.47 23.47 -2.56
C VAL A 143 2.75 24.16 -1.21
N ARG A 144 3.85 23.81 -0.55
CA ARG A 144 4.32 24.39 0.72
C ARG A 144 5.78 24.81 0.59
N PRO A 145 6.07 25.97 -0.05
CA PRO A 145 7.43 26.42 -0.32
C PRO A 145 8.27 26.74 0.94
N ASP A 146 7.62 26.90 2.08
CA ASP A 146 8.21 27.05 3.41
C ASP A 146 8.73 25.72 3.99
N VAL A 147 8.27 24.60 3.49
CA VAL A 147 8.71 23.25 3.89
C VAL A 147 9.89 22.82 3.01
N LYS A 148 10.94 22.31 3.65
CA LYS A 148 12.08 21.70 2.97
C LYS A 148 12.29 20.29 3.51
N ILE A 149 12.26 19.31 2.62
CA ILE A 149 12.45 17.91 2.95
C ILE A 149 13.87 17.50 2.55
N ASN A 150 14.68 17.09 3.52
CA ASN A 150 16.05 16.64 3.31
C ASN A 150 16.16 15.11 3.34
N HIS A 151 15.25 14.44 4.07
CA HIS A 151 15.31 13.01 4.32
C HIS A 151 14.04 12.30 3.82
N LEU A 152 14.22 11.25 3.04
CA LEU A 152 13.14 10.42 2.50
C LEU A 152 13.27 9.02 3.09
N LYS A 153 12.32 8.59 3.90
CA LYS A 153 12.43 7.33 4.67
C LYS A 153 11.24 6.41 4.47
N TYR A 154 11.54 5.16 4.17
CA TYR A 154 10.58 4.06 4.30
C TYR A 154 10.68 3.44 5.69
N VAL A 155 9.53 3.16 6.30
CA VAL A 155 9.44 2.37 7.54
C VAL A 155 8.83 1.01 7.19
N PHE A 156 9.68 -0.01 7.15
CA PHE A 156 9.27 -1.38 6.85
C PHE A 156 8.85 -2.10 8.12
N VAL A 157 7.57 -2.42 8.21
CA VAL A 157 6.99 -3.22 9.29
C VAL A 157 6.93 -4.66 8.82
N PRO A 158 7.56 -5.60 9.55
CA PRO A 158 7.65 -6.99 9.11
C PRO A 158 6.31 -7.73 9.24
N LYS A 159 5.99 -8.55 8.24
CA LYS A 159 4.87 -9.51 8.25
C LYS A 159 5.37 -10.88 8.69
N ILE A 160 4.78 -11.42 9.75
CA ILE A 160 5.08 -12.78 10.19
C ILE A 160 4.18 -13.76 9.44
N GLN A 161 4.76 -14.46 8.48
CA GLN A 161 4.04 -15.39 7.58
C GLN A 161 4.25 -16.85 8.01
N ILE A 162 3.83 -17.19 9.23
CA ILE A 162 3.87 -18.56 9.73
C ILE A 162 2.46 -19.17 9.74
N ARG A 163 2.40 -20.50 9.61
CA ARG A 163 1.14 -21.26 9.63
C ARG A 163 1.13 -22.24 10.78
N GLN A 164 -0.07 -22.53 11.29
CA GLN A 164 -0.27 -23.56 12.32
C GLN A 164 0.13 -24.95 11.77
N LYS A 165 0.82 -25.73 12.59
CA LYS A 165 1.37 -27.04 12.22
C LYS A 165 0.33 -28.15 12.44
N PHE A 166 -0.72 -28.22 11.65
CA PHE A 166 -1.77 -29.23 11.74
C PHE A 166 -1.30 -30.67 11.50
N LYS A 167 -0.20 -30.85 10.74
CA LYS A 167 0.37 -32.18 10.42
C LYS A 167 1.40 -32.67 11.43
N ALA A 168 1.72 -31.87 12.46
CA ALA A 168 2.61 -32.29 13.54
C ALA A 168 1.94 -33.41 14.38
N LYS A 169 2.73 -34.18 15.12
CA LYS A 169 2.24 -35.22 16.01
C LYS A 169 2.78 -34.99 17.42
N PRO A 170 1.95 -34.51 18.36
CA PRO A 170 0.56 -34.09 18.20
C PRO A 170 0.41 -32.83 17.32
N PRO A 171 -0.77 -32.56 16.75
CA PRO A 171 -1.03 -31.29 16.03
C PRO A 171 -0.84 -30.10 16.95
N GLU A 172 -0.27 -29.01 16.40
CA GLU A 172 -0.10 -27.76 17.13
C GLU A 172 -1.49 -27.15 17.48
N THR A 173 -1.70 -26.85 18.74
CA THR A 173 -2.92 -26.14 19.19
C THR A 173 -2.87 -24.66 18.79
N ILE A 174 -4.00 -23.98 18.79
CA ILE A 174 -4.05 -22.53 18.49
C ILE A 174 -3.27 -21.72 19.54
N VAL A 175 -3.23 -22.17 20.79
CA VAL A 175 -2.48 -21.51 21.87
C VAL A 175 -0.97 -21.62 21.63
N GLU A 176 -0.48 -22.81 21.27
CA GLU A 176 0.94 -23.02 20.94
C GLU A 176 1.34 -22.22 19.68
N PHE A 177 0.45 -22.17 18.68
CA PHE A 177 0.68 -21.37 17.49
C PHE A 177 0.79 -19.88 17.82
N ARG A 178 -0.11 -19.31 18.61
CA ARG A 178 -0.08 -17.90 19.02
C ARG A 178 1.15 -17.57 19.86
N LYS A 179 1.56 -18.49 20.73
CA LYS A 179 2.83 -18.32 21.46
C LYS A 179 4.01 -18.24 20.49
N ARG A 180 4.08 -19.15 19.53
CA ARG A 180 5.13 -19.11 18.51
C ARG A 180 5.05 -17.87 17.61
N LEU A 181 3.84 -17.41 17.27
CA LEU A 181 3.65 -16.15 16.56
C LEU A 181 4.23 -14.98 17.36
N GLN A 182 3.97 -14.93 18.67
CA GLN A 182 4.53 -13.91 19.56
C GLN A 182 6.06 -13.95 19.58
N GLU A 183 6.67 -15.13 19.71
CA GLU A 183 8.12 -15.31 19.66
C GLU A 183 8.75 -14.77 18.36
N HIS A 184 8.08 -14.98 17.21
CA HIS A 184 8.51 -14.41 15.94
C HIS A 184 8.31 -12.87 15.87
N LEU A 185 7.24 -12.35 16.45
CA LEU A 185 7.01 -10.92 16.55
C LEU A 185 8.08 -10.25 17.42
N ASP A 186 8.41 -10.84 18.59
CA ASP A 186 9.44 -10.33 19.50
C ASP A 186 10.83 -10.32 18.84
N ALA A 187 11.12 -11.31 18.00
CA ALA A 187 12.36 -11.40 17.23
C ALA A 187 12.37 -10.53 15.97
N SER A 188 11.26 -9.91 15.60
CA SER A 188 11.16 -9.12 14.38
C SER A 188 11.66 -7.69 14.57
N GLU A 189 12.23 -7.12 13.51
CA GLU A 189 12.77 -5.77 13.50
C GLU A 189 12.01 -4.88 12.52
N ILE A 190 11.60 -3.69 12.96
CA ILE A 190 11.13 -2.61 12.09
C ILE A 190 12.35 -1.92 11.50
N LYS A 191 12.41 -1.81 10.17
CA LYS A 191 13.55 -1.21 9.47
C LYS A 191 13.19 0.16 8.95
N ILE A 192 13.98 1.17 9.28
CA ILE A 192 13.90 2.50 8.68
C ILE A 192 15.02 2.60 7.65
N VAL A 193 14.65 2.83 6.40
CA VAL A 193 15.60 2.90 5.28
C VAL A 193 15.45 4.25 4.60
N GLU A 194 16.55 4.99 4.55
CA GLU A 194 16.62 6.25 3.84
C GLU A 194 16.94 6.01 2.37
N VAL A 195 16.31 6.78 1.48
CA VAL A 195 16.53 6.74 0.04
C VAL A 195 16.87 8.13 -0.48
N ASP A 196 17.64 8.16 -1.55
CA ASP A 196 18.04 9.42 -2.19
C ASP A 196 16.88 10.04 -2.99
N TYR A 197 16.88 11.36 -3.05
CA TYR A 197 16.00 12.09 -3.96
C TYR A 197 16.50 11.96 -5.40
N ASP A 198 15.62 11.52 -6.29
CA ASP A 198 15.89 11.38 -7.72
C ASP A 198 14.99 12.33 -8.53
N SER A 199 15.57 13.44 -8.98
CA SER A 199 14.86 14.44 -9.79
C SER A 199 14.50 13.94 -11.21
N ALA A 200 15.22 12.94 -11.74
CA ALA A 200 14.91 12.40 -13.07
C ALA A 200 13.55 11.69 -13.09
N THR A 201 13.14 11.12 -11.96
CA THR A 201 11.84 10.46 -11.83
C THR A 201 10.66 11.42 -11.91
N ILE A 202 10.86 12.71 -11.59
CA ILE A 202 9.82 13.74 -11.67
C ILE A 202 9.46 14.00 -13.12
N SER A 203 10.47 14.24 -13.97
CA SER A 203 10.24 14.46 -15.42
C SER A 203 9.53 13.26 -16.06
N GLN A 204 9.94 12.04 -15.71
CA GLN A 204 9.28 10.82 -16.22
C GLN A 204 7.82 10.72 -15.77
N PHE A 205 7.55 11.08 -14.51
CA PHE A 205 6.18 11.10 -13.97
C PHE A 205 5.32 12.13 -14.71
N GLU A 206 5.82 13.35 -14.91
CA GLU A 206 5.13 14.43 -15.61
C GLU A 206 4.88 14.08 -17.08
N GLU A 207 5.85 13.48 -17.77
CA GLU A 207 5.71 12.98 -19.14
C GLU A 207 4.57 11.94 -19.23
N CYS A 208 4.50 11.00 -18.28
CA CYS A 208 3.39 10.03 -18.20
C CYS A 208 2.04 10.73 -17.97
N CYS A 209 1.99 11.77 -17.12
CA CYS A 209 0.79 12.56 -16.92
C CYS A 209 0.32 13.25 -18.20
N GLN A 210 1.24 13.83 -18.96
CA GLN A 210 0.91 14.48 -20.25
C GLN A 210 0.47 13.45 -21.31
N LEU A 211 1.16 12.31 -21.37
CA LEU A 211 0.77 11.22 -22.28
C LEU A 211 -0.65 10.75 -22.00
N LEU A 212 -1.02 10.56 -20.72
CA LEU A 212 -2.36 10.12 -20.33
C LEU A 212 -3.49 11.10 -20.68
N LYS A 213 -3.17 12.38 -20.91
CA LYS A 213 -4.17 13.37 -21.34
C LYS A 213 -4.55 13.23 -22.82
N VAL A 214 -3.66 12.64 -23.63
CA VAL A 214 -3.80 12.60 -25.10
C VAL A 214 -3.94 11.19 -25.66
N ILE A 215 -3.54 10.16 -24.90
CA ILE A 215 -3.58 8.76 -25.36
C ILE A 215 -5.01 8.24 -25.50
N ASN A 216 -5.28 7.52 -26.58
CA ASN A 216 -6.58 6.89 -26.83
C ASN A 216 -6.49 5.36 -26.92
N GLU A 217 -5.30 4.80 -26.99
CA GLU A 217 -5.07 3.36 -27.07
C GLU A 217 -4.30 2.89 -25.85
N PHE A 218 -4.78 1.81 -25.22
CA PHE A 218 -4.22 1.28 -23.97
C PHE A 218 -3.80 -0.19 -24.18
N PRO A 219 -2.58 -0.43 -24.67
CA PRO A 219 -2.12 -1.78 -24.97
C PRO A 219 -1.96 -2.62 -23.70
N LYS A 220 -2.19 -3.93 -23.85
CA LYS A 220 -1.84 -4.91 -22.82
C LYS A 220 -0.32 -5.00 -22.70
N ASN A 221 0.18 -5.12 -21.48
CA ASN A 221 1.60 -5.38 -21.19
C ASN A 221 1.73 -6.70 -20.41
N PRO A 222 1.80 -7.87 -21.09
CA PRO A 222 1.92 -9.15 -20.44
C PRO A 222 3.26 -9.29 -19.71
N THR A 223 3.19 -9.45 -18.39
CA THR A 223 4.36 -9.65 -17.52
C THR A 223 4.02 -10.67 -16.42
N ARG A 224 5.00 -11.02 -15.58
CA ARG A 224 4.74 -11.84 -14.39
C ARG A 224 3.71 -11.21 -13.43
N LEU A 225 3.54 -9.90 -13.46
CA LEU A 225 2.55 -9.19 -12.64
C LEU A 225 1.10 -9.54 -13.02
N CYS A 226 0.87 -10.13 -14.20
CA CYS A 226 -0.45 -10.60 -14.61
C CYS A 226 -1.01 -11.65 -13.64
N ASN A 227 -0.16 -12.46 -13.01
CA ASN A 227 -0.59 -13.49 -12.04
C ASN A 227 -1.23 -12.90 -10.77
N TRP A 228 -1.00 -11.62 -10.49
CA TRP A 228 -1.58 -10.87 -9.38
C TRP A 228 -2.48 -9.73 -9.85
N CYS A 229 -2.79 -9.69 -11.16
CA CYS A 229 -3.65 -8.64 -11.71
C CYS A 229 -5.10 -8.94 -11.39
N PRO A 230 -5.84 -8.05 -10.73
CA PRO A 230 -7.25 -8.27 -10.41
C PRO A 230 -8.14 -8.40 -11.66
N TYR A 231 -7.64 -7.94 -12.81
CA TYR A 231 -8.34 -8.02 -14.11
C TYR A 231 -7.85 -9.18 -15.00
N GLN A 232 -7.01 -10.10 -14.51
CA GLN A 232 -6.40 -11.16 -15.32
C GLN A 232 -7.44 -11.93 -16.11
N LYS A 233 -8.46 -12.47 -15.44
CA LYS A 233 -9.51 -13.26 -16.08
C LYS A 233 -10.27 -12.49 -17.15
N TYR A 234 -10.58 -11.23 -16.89
CA TYR A 234 -11.22 -10.34 -17.86
C TYR A 234 -10.30 -10.05 -19.06
N CYS A 235 -9.03 -9.80 -18.79
CA CYS A 235 -8.03 -9.50 -19.82
C CYS A 235 -7.73 -10.69 -20.75
N GLU A 236 -7.77 -11.92 -20.23
CA GLU A 236 -7.53 -13.16 -20.96
C GLU A 236 -8.78 -13.68 -21.67
N SER A 237 -9.95 -13.44 -21.10
CA SER A 237 -11.22 -13.81 -21.76
C SER A 237 -11.57 -12.78 -22.83
N ASN A 238 -11.76 -13.23 -24.07
CA ASN A 238 -12.39 -12.42 -25.13
C ASN A 238 -13.92 -12.29 -24.94
N VAL A 239 -14.45 -12.71 -23.80
CA VAL A 239 -15.88 -12.71 -23.47
C VAL A 239 -16.12 -11.62 -22.42
N GLU A 240 -17.09 -10.75 -22.70
CA GLU A 240 -17.62 -9.82 -21.68
C GLU A 240 -18.24 -10.64 -20.55
N ILE A 241 -17.51 -10.78 -19.45
CA ILE A 241 -18.02 -11.42 -18.23
C ILE A 241 -18.86 -10.36 -17.50
N VAL A 242 -20.11 -10.26 -17.90
CA VAL A 242 -21.08 -9.24 -17.48
C VAL A 242 -21.31 -9.18 -15.96
N TRP A 243 -21.02 -10.22 -15.22
CA TRP A 243 -21.32 -10.30 -13.79
C TRP A 243 -20.14 -9.97 -12.84
N MET A 244 -19.00 -9.56 -13.37
CA MET A 244 -17.85 -9.13 -12.56
C MET A 244 -17.67 -7.61 -12.48
N ILE A 245 -18.58 -6.83 -13.09
CA ILE A 245 -18.34 -5.41 -13.32
C ILE A 245 -19.54 -4.61 -12.79
N VAL A 246 -19.33 -3.90 -11.70
CA VAL A 246 -20.25 -2.84 -11.28
C VAL A 246 -19.66 -1.51 -11.73
N LYS A 247 -20.29 -0.84 -12.69
CA LYS A 247 -19.97 0.56 -13.01
C LYS A 247 -20.43 1.43 -11.84
N ASN A 248 -19.57 2.29 -11.35
CA ASN A 248 -20.00 3.36 -10.46
C ASN A 248 -20.72 4.41 -11.31
N ASP A 249 -22.04 4.42 -11.28
CA ASP A 249 -22.82 5.60 -11.57
C ASP A 249 -22.86 6.44 -10.28
N GLN A 250 -21.90 7.37 -10.13
CA GLN A 250 -22.08 8.67 -9.49
C GLN A 250 -20.75 9.45 -9.52
#